data_551ce34a7e7a69b46266166d48b86a6b
#
_entry.id   551ce34a7e7a69b46266166d48b86a6b
#
_cell.length_a   1.000
_cell.length_b   1.000
_cell.length_c   1.000
_cell.angle_alpha   90.00
_cell.angle_beta   90.00
_cell.angle_gamma   90.00
#
_symmetry.space_group_name_H-M   'P 1'
#
loop_
_entity.id
_entity.type
_entity.pdbx_description
1 polymer ?
#
loop_
_entity_poly.entity_id
_entity_poly.type
_entity_poly.pdbx_seq_one_letter_code
_entity_poly.pdbx_strand_id
1 'polypeptide(L)'
;MHRALLSFAQALLIKPRCPICDGPWDSQLPPTAPCTTCLDALALPSQGLKGLLPLPWCALGPYAGPLRQLLLKLRQPRQGKALAALVQLLSERFTLPATAVLVPIPSWKRQRSNPLPQSIALGLGRPTAELLHRTRAGLSQHHLNKRQRQTNLIEAFQAYPLDRQGAHSSVWLLDDILTTGSTALAARQALEAAGHHVAGLICLGRTPARERRR
;
A
#
# COMPACT_ATOMS: atom_id res chain seq x y z
N MET A 1 -9.78 42.53 10.83
CA MET A 1 -10.02 42.53 9.38
C MET A 1 -8.76 42.35 8.52
N HIS A 2 -7.60 42.98 8.83
CA HIS A 2 -6.35 42.85 8.02
C HIS A 2 -5.74 41.43 7.92
N ARG A 3 -5.86 40.58 8.93
CA ARG A 3 -5.31 39.21 8.88
C ARG A 3 -6.06 38.28 7.92
N ALA A 4 -7.35 38.48 7.78
CA ALA A 4 -8.17 37.70 6.85
C ALA A 4 -7.89 38.07 5.37
N LEU A 5 -7.66 39.34 5.09
CA LEU A 5 -7.31 39.83 3.76
C LEU A 5 -5.92 39.35 3.30
N LEU A 6 -4.93 39.29 4.20
CA LEU A 6 -3.60 38.78 3.91
C LEU A 6 -3.61 37.26 3.66
N SER A 7 -4.42 36.49 4.38
CA SER A 7 -4.57 35.05 4.12
C SER A 7 -5.27 34.76 2.80
N PHE A 8 -6.23 35.59 2.41
CA PHE A 8 -6.90 35.50 1.10
C PHE A 8 -5.94 35.87 -0.06
N ALA A 9 -5.12 36.91 0.11
CA ALA A 9 -4.13 37.30 -0.89
C ALA A 9 -3.01 36.25 -1.06
N GLN A 10 -2.58 35.61 0.03
CA GLN A 10 -1.62 34.51 -0.03
C GLN A 10 -2.20 33.24 -0.67
N ALA A 11 -3.48 32.91 -0.42
CA ALA A 11 -4.18 31.80 -1.08
C ALA A 11 -4.33 32.03 -2.59
N LEU A 12 -4.47 33.29 -3.04
CA LEU A 12 -4.54 33.66 -4.46
C LEU A 12 -3.18 33.58 -5.19
N LEU A 13 -2.06 33.59 -4.47
CA LEU A 13 -0.72 33.55 -5.06
C LEU A 13 -0.12 32.14 -5.15
N ILE A 14 -0.60 31.20 -4.35
CA ILE A 14 -0.11 29.81 -4.39
C ILE A 14 -0.98 29.02 -5.37
N LYS A 15 -0.56 28.97 -6.63
CA LYS A 15 -1.20 28.09 -7.60
C LYS A 15 -0.97 26.63 -7.17
N PRO A 16 -2.04 25.85 -6.97
CA PRO A 16 -1.87 24.43 -6.64
C PRO A 16 -1.12 23.70 -7.76
N ARG A 17 -0.29 22.76 -7.38
CA ARG A 17 0.53 21.97 -8.30
C ARG A 17 0.18 20.50 -8.17
N CYS A 18 0.27 19.78 -9.27
CA CYS A 18 0.02 18.33 -9.28
C CYS A 18 0.97 17.61 -8.29
N PRO A 19 0.45 16.79 -7.37
CA PRO A 19 1.28 16.08 -6.40
C PRO A 19 2.23 15.06 -7.03
N ILE A 20 2.02 14.67 -8.29
CA ILE A 20 2.82 13.65 -8.99
C ILE A 20 3.90 14.29 -9.87
N CYS A 21 3.53 15.25 -10.74
CA CYS A 21 4.48 15.83 -11.72
C CYS A 21 4.93 17.25 -11.38
N ASP A 22 4.38 17.88 -10.34
CA ASP A 22 4.59 19.27 -9.95
C ASP A 22 4.24 20.30 -11.05
N GLY A 23 3.55 19.86 -12.10
CA GLY A 23 3.03 20.71 -13.17
C GLY A 23 1.78 21.50 -12.76
N PRO A 24 1.22 22.29 -13.71
CA PRO A 24 -0.04 23.00 -13.48
C PRO A 24 -1.14 22.03 -13.05
N TRP A 25 -1.96 22.50 -12.10
CA TRP A 25 -3.05 21.71 -11.58
C TRP A 25 -4.38 22.18 -12.16
N ASP A 26 -5.28 21.23 -12.42
CA ASP A 26 -6.60 21.48 -12.95
C ASP A 26 -7.57 21.91 -11.82
N SER A 27 -8.16 23.09 -11.95
CA SER A 27 -9.06 23.66 -10.93
C SER A 27 -10.35 22.88 -10.71
N GLN A 28 -10.68 21.94 -11.59
CA GLN A 28 -11.87 21.09 -11.46
C GLN A 28 -11.65 19.88 -10.53
N LEU A 29 -10.40 19.59 -10.18
CA LEU A 29 -10.04 18.47 -9.31
C LEU A 29 -9.77 18.93 -7.87
N PRO A 30 -9.91 18.07 -6.86
CA PRO A 30 -9.46 18.36 -5.50
C PRO A 30 -7.95 18.69 -5.46
N PRO A 31 -7.48 19.65 -4.64
CA PRO A 31 -6.07 20.07 -4.60
C PRO A 31 -5.07 18.96 -4.30
N THR A 32 -5.55 17.85 -3.74
CA THR A 32 -4.76 16.65 -3.42
C THR A 32 -4.75 15.62 -4.55
N ALA A 33 -5.59 15.79 -5.58
CA ALA A 33 -5.67 14.83 -6.69
C ALA A 33 -4.54 15.06 -7.72
N PRO A 34 -4.10 14.02 -8.43
CA PRO A 34 -3.24 14.16 -9.60
C PRO A 34 -3.95 14.95 -10.71
N CYS A 35 -3.19 15.69 -11.55
CA CYS A 35 -3.75 16.31 -12.73
C CYS A 35 -4.24 15.27 -13.76
N THR A 36 -5.12 15.69 -14.67
CA THR A 36 -5.69 14.82 -15.73
C THR A 36 -4.59 14.10 -16.51
N THR A 37 -3.55 14.79 -16.94
CA THR A 37 -2.41 14.19 -17.64
C THR A 37 -1.75 13.06 -16.84
N CYS A 38 -1.59 13.21 -15.50
CA CYS A 38 -1.05 12.16 -14.66
C CYS A 38 -2.02 11.00 -14.49
N LEU A 39 -3.32 11.27 -14.34
CA LEU A 39 -4.35 10.24 -14.24
C LEU A 39 -4.39 9.38 -15.50
N ASP A 40 -4.38 10.01 -16.69
CA ASP A 40 -4.36 9.33 -17.99
C ASP A 40 -3.08 8.51 -18.16
N ALA A 41 -1.93 9.10 -17.85
CA ALA A 41 -0.64 8.40 -17.94
C ALA A 41 -0.54 7.19 -17.02
N LEU A 42 -1.12 7.26 -15.82
CA LEU A 42 -1.14 6.13 -14.88
C LEU A 42 -2.08 5.01 -15.34
N ALA A 43 -3.05 5.31 -16.22
CA ALA A 43 -4.04 4.37 -16.77
C ALA A 43 -4.65 3.44 -15.70
N LEU A 44 -5.03 4.04 -14.56
CA LEU A 44 -5.58 3.29 -13.44
C LEU A 44 -7.02 2.86 -13.73
N PRO A 45 -7.38 1.57 -13.53
CA PRO A 45 -8.76 1.13 -13.64
C PRO A 45 -9.68 1.95 -12.72
N SER A 46 -10.85 2.34 -13.19
CA SER A 46 -11.78 3.21 -12.44
C SER A 46 -12.17 2.66 -11.07
N GLN A 47 -12.29 1.33 -10.96
CA GLN A 47 -12.59 0.64 -9.71
C GLN A 47 -11.38 -0.08 -9.09
N GLY A 48 -10.16 0.22 -9.53
CA GLY A 48 -8.96 -0.51 -9.15
C GLY A 48 -8.99 -1.97 -9.62
N LEU A 49 -8.15 -2.79 -9.01
CA LEU A 49 -8.06 -4.23 -9.29
C LEU A 49 -8.43 -5.02 -8.04
N LYS A 50 -9.15 -6.14 -8.22
CA LYS A 50 -9.51 -7.08 -7.14
C LYS A 50 -9.24 -8.51 -7.57
N GLY A 51 -8.99 -9.38 -6.61
CA GLY A 51 -8.84 -10.80 -6.86
C GLY A 51 -8.92 -11.62 -5.57
N LEU A 52 -9.05 -12.94 -5.73
CA LEU A 52 -9.21 -13.86 -4.60
C LEU A 52 -7.94 -14.68 -4.32
N LEU A 53 -7.02 -14.78 -5.27
CA LEU A 53 -5.81 -15.57 -5.14
C LEU A 53 -4.56 -14.70 -5.15
N PRO A 54 -3.56 -15.01 -4.31
CA PRO A 54 -3.45 -16.15 -3.38
C PRO A 54 -4.25 -16.00 -2.08
N LEU A 55 -4.75 -14.83 -1.76
CA LEU A 55 -5.73 -14.49 -0.73
C LEU A 55 -6.58 -13.33 -1.31
N PRO A 56 -7.73 -12.97 -0.75
CA PRO A 56 -8.48 -11.79 -1.21
C PRO A 56 -7.59 -10.55 -1.20
N TRP A 57 -7.60 -9.78 -2.28
CA TRP A 57 -6.76 -8.58 -2.40
C TRP A 57 -7.44 -7.49 -3.22
N CYS A 58 -7.03 -6.24 -2.95
CA CYS A 58 -7.32 -5.10 -3.80
C CYS A 58 -6.05 -4.27 -4.06
N ALA A 59 -5.95 -3.69 -5.25
CA ALA A 59 -4.83 -2.89 -5.69
C ALA A 59 -5.30 -1.68 -6.51
N LEU A 60 -4.57 -0.56 -6.42
CA LEU A 60 -4.90 0.65 -7.14
C LEU A 60 -4.82 0.42 -8.67
N GLY A 61 -3.81 -0.32 -9.12
CA GLY A 61 -3.61 -0.61 -10.54
C GLY A 61 -2.55 -1.68 -10.82
N PRO A 62 -2.27 -1.95 -12.12
CA PRO A 62 -1.23 -2.89 -12.52
C PRO A 62 0.16 -2.33 -12.20
N TYR A 63 1.03 -3.16 -11.60
CA TYR A 63 2.44 -2.81 -11.37
C TYR A 63 3.22 -2.90 -12.70
N ALA A 64 2.94 -1.97 -13.60
CA ALA A 64 3.53 -1.86 -14.92
C ALA A 64 3.64 -0.38 -15.33
N GLY A 65 4.38 -0.09 -16.40
CA GLY A 65 4.47 1.24 -16.99
C GLY A 65 4.71 2.38 -15.99
N PRO A 66 3.99 3.49 -16.14
CA PRO A 66 4.13 4.69 -15.31
C PRO A 66 3.86 4.44 -13.82
N LEU A 67 2.86 3.62 -13.46
CA LEU A 67 2.62 3.29 -12.05
C LEU A 67 3.81 2.60 -11.40
N ARG A 68 4.44 1.64 -12.10
CA ARG A 68 5.66 0.99 -11.61
C ARG A 68 6.79 1.99 -11.37
N GLN A 69 7.01 2.90 -12.31
CA GLN A 69 8.06 3.93 -12.19
C GLN A 69 7.78 4.86 -11.00
N LEU A 70 6.52 5.28 -10.82
CA LEU A 70 6.12 6.10 -9.69
C LEU A 70 6.35 5.38 -8.36
N LEU A 71 5.88 4.13 -8.20
CA LEU A 71 6.06 3.35 -6.97
C LEU A 71 7.53 3.13 -6.60
N LEU A 72 8.42 2.98 -7.58
CA LEU A 72 9.87 2.91 -7.34
C LEU A 72 10.41 4.25 -6.80
N LYS A 73 9.93 5.39 -7.31
CA LYS A 73 10.31 6.72 -6.81
C LYS A 73 9.78 6.97 -5.40
N LEU A 74 8.55 6.52 -5.09
CA LEU A 74 7.92 6.72 -3.78
C LEU A 74 8.68 6.05 -2.61
N ARG A 75 9.53 5.08 -2.89
CA ARG A 75 10.42 4.46 -1.88
C ARG A 75 11.57 5.38 -1.44
N GLN A 76 11.74 6.53 -2.13
CA GLN A 76 12.73 7.54 -1.78
C GLN A 76 12.13 8.60 -0.85
N PRO A 77 12.94 9.25 -0.02
CA PRO A 77 12.47 10.38 0.81
C PRO A 77 11.87 11.51 -0.04
N ARG A 78 10.97 12.32 0.54
CA ARG A 78 10.37 13.53 -0.05
C ARG A 78 9.26 13.31 -1.09
N GLN A 79 8.72 12.12 -1.21
CA GLN A 79 7.60 11.82 -2.15
C GLN A 79 6.21 11.77 -1.48
N GLY A 80 6.05 12.38 -0.31
CA GLY A 80 4.83 12.26 0.51
C GLY A 80 3.56 12.75 -0.18
N LYS A 81 3.62 13.84 -0.96
CA LYS A 81 2.46 14.37 -1.69
C LYS A 81 1.92 13.38 -2.74
N ALA A 82 2.82 12.80 -3.53
CA ALA A 82 2.44 11.83 -4.54
C ALA A 82 1.90 10.54 -3.91
N LEU A 83 2.47 10.09 -2.79
CA LEU A 83 1.95 8.95 -2.06
C LEU A 83 0.55 9.24 -1.49
N ALA A 84 0.35 10.40 -0.86
CA ALA A 84 -0.95 10.80 -0.33
C ALA A 84 -2.03 10.82 -1.43
N ALA A 85 -1.72 11.32 -2.62
CA ALA A 85 -2.63 11.30 -3.76
C ALA A 85 -3.00 9.87 -4.21
N LEU A 86 -2.03 8.95 -4.27
CA LEU A 86 -2.33 7.55 -4.60
C LEU A 86 -3.15 6.86 -3.51
N VAL A 87 -2.88 7.14 -2.23
CA VAL A 87 -3.65 6.57 -1.10
C VAL A 87 -5.08 7.13 -1.09
N GLN A 88 -5.26 8.41 -1.41
CA GLN A 88 -6.59 8.97 -1.59
C GLN A 88 -7.36 8.24 -2.70
N LEU A 89 -6.77 8.08 -3.89
CA LEU A 89 -7.37 7.32 -4.98
C LEU A 89 -7.69 5.86 -4.57
N LEU A 90 -6.85 5.24 -3.74
CA LEU A 90 -7.08 3.91 -3.22
C LEU A 90 -8.31 3.89 -2.29
N SER A 91 -8.43 4.86 -1.38
CA SER A 91 -9.55 4.97 -0.43
C SER A 91 -10.88 5.25 -1.11
N GLU A 92 -10.87 6.01 -2.21
CA GLU A 92 -12.07 6.29 -3.03
C GLU A 92 -12.60 5.05 -3.77
N ARG A 93 -11.70 4.11 -4.10
CA ARG A 93 -12.05 2.89 -4.86
C ARG A 93 -12.39 1.68 -4.00
N PHE A 94 -11.95 1.68 -2.74
CA PHE A 94 -12.11 0.54 -1.84
C PHE A 94 -12.61 0.97 -0.47
N THR A 95 -13.87 0.65 -0.19
CA THR A 95 -14.45 0.86 1.13
C THR A 95 -14.08 -0.30 2.05
N LEU A 96 -13.36 0.00 3.12
CA LEU A 96 -13.04 -0.96 4.17
C LEU A 96 -14.14 -1.00 5.23
N PRO A 97 -14.41 -2.16 5.84
CA PRO A 97 -15.29 -2.26 6.99
C PRO A 97 -14.86 -1.29 8.11
N ALA A 98 -15.83 -0.80 8.88
CA ALA A 98 -15.52 0.06 10.03
C ALA A 98 -14.65 -0.66 11.08
N THR A 99 -14.78 -1.97 11.18
CA THR A 99 -14.03 -2.87 12.08
C THR A 99 -12.66 -3.29 11.52
N ALA A 100 -12.27 -2.79 10.33
CA ALA A 100 -10.99 -3.15 9.72
C ALA A 100 -9.81 -2.59 10.53
N VAL A 101 -8.86 -3.46 10.84
CA VAL A 101 -7.56 -3.12 11.41
C VAL A 101 -6.48 -3.35 10.36
N LEU A 102 -5.68 -2.32 10.10
CA LEU A 102 -4.63 -2.37 9.10
C LEU A 102 -3.34 -2.90 9.71
N VAL A 103 -2.73 -3.90 9.06
CA VAL A 103 -1.46 -4.48 9.50
C VAL A 103 -0.42 -4.36 8.39
N PRO A 104 0.48 -3.37 8.47
CA PRO A 104 1.58 -3.24 7.52
C PRO A 104 2.50 -4.45 7.57
N ILE A 105 2.84 -5.00 6.41
CA ILE A 105 3.81 -6.09 6.31
C ILE A 105 5.23 -5.51 6.47
N PRO A 106 6.00 -5.95 7.50
CA PRO A 106 7.33 -5.42 7.75
C PRO A 106 8.32 -5.79 6.64
N SER A 107 9.13 -4.82 6.21
CA SER A 107 10.18 -5.00 5.20
C SER A 107 11.27 -5.95 5.68
N TRP A 108 11.89 -6.69 4.74
CA TRP A 108 13.01 -7.59 5.05
C TRP A 108 14.35 -6.86 5.23
N LYS A 109 14.49 -5.64 4.70
CA LYS A 109 15.72 -4.85 4.79
C LYS A 109 15.73 -3.98 6.06
N ARG A 110 16.47 -4.39 7.10
CA ARG A 110 16.60 -3.61 8.34
C ARG A 110 17.19 -2.20 8.12
N GLN A 111 18.15 -2.05 7.20
CA GLN A 111 18.84 -0.77 6.97
C GLN A 111 18.14 0.15 5.94
N ARG A 112 17.21 -0.39 5.15
CA ARG A 112 16.39 0.37 4.19
C ARG A 112 14.98 -0.20 4.23
N SER A 113 14.31 0.00 5.36
CA SER A 113 12.90 -0.40 5.47
C SER A 113 12.07 0.31 4.40
N ASN A 114 11.18 -0.42 3.75
CA ASN A 114 10.21 0.19 2.86
C ASN A 114 9.14 0.89 3.72
N PRO A 115 9.06 2.24 3.71
CA PRO A 115 8.11 2.96 4.56
C PRO A 115 6.68 2.95 3.99
N LEU A 116 6.50 2.48 2.74
CA LEU A 116 5.23 2.61 2.04
C LEU A 116 4.06 1.92 2.76
N PRO A 117 4.17 0.67 3.27
CA PRO A 117 3.05 0.04 3.95
C PRO A 117 2.54 0.84 5.15
N GLN A 118 3.43 1.37 6.00
CA GLN A 118 3.05 2.23 7.13
C GLN A 118 2.42 3.55 6.65
N SER A 119 3.00 4.16 5.63
CA SER A 119 2.48 5.43 5.08
C SER A 119 1.11 5.25 4.42
N ILE A 120 0.87 4.12 3.76
CA ILE A 120 -0.44 3.74 3.21
C ILE A 120 -1.45 3.58 4.35
N ALA A 121 -1.06 2.88 5.42
CA ALA A 121 -1.92 2.67 6.59
C ALA A 121 -2.39 4.00 7.19
N LEU A 122 -1.45 4.91 7.43
CA LEU A 122 -1.76 6.24 7.97
C LEU A 122 -2.73 7.03 7.07
N GLY A 123 -2.54 6.96 5.75
CA GLY A 123 -3.37 7.68 4.79
C GLY A 123 -4.77 7.08 4.59
N LEU A 124 -4.99 5.81 4.91
CA LEU A 124 -6.31 5.16 4.83
C LEU A 124 -7.22 5.49 6.02
N GLY A 125 -6.71 6.12 7.08
CA GLY A 125 -7.51 6.61 8.20
C GLY A 125 -8.25 5.51 8.98
N ARG A 126 -7.70 4.29 9.01
CA ARG A 126 -8.22 3.16 9.80
C ARG A 126 -7.26 2.83 10.94
N PRO A 127 -7.74 2.19 12.02
CA PRO A 127 -6.88 1.69 13.08
C PRO A 127 -5.75 0.85 12.50
N THR A 128 -4.51 1.10 12.94
CA THR A 128 -3.32 0.39 12.48
C THR A 128 -2.69 -0.31 13.67
N ALA A 129 -2.28 -1.56 13.48
CA ALA A 129 -1.61 -2.35 14.51
C ALA A 129 -0.34 -3.00 13.96
N GLU A 130 0.74 -2.94 14.72
CA GLU A 130 2.02 -3.60 14.42
C GLU A 130 2.01 -5.03 14.98
N LEU A 131 1.14 -5.88 14.42
CA LEU A 131 0.96 -7.25 14.87
C LEU A 131 2.03 -8.21 14.33
N LEU A 132 2.76 -7.82 13.29
CA LEU A 132 3.76 -8.67 12.63
C LEU A 132 5.17 -8.20 12.91
N HIS A 133 6.05 -9.12 13.24
CA HIS A 133 7.49 -8.90 13.24
C HIS A 133 8.22 -9.98 12.46
N ARG A 134 9.36 -9.63 11.86
CA ARG A 134 10.20 -10.60 11.15
C ARG A 134 11.13 -11.32 12.12
N THR A 135 11.14 -12.64 12.05
CA THR A 135 11.97 -13.50 12.88
C THR A 135 13.41 -13.60 12.38
N ARG A 136 13.61 -13.53 11.07
CA ARG A 136 14.94 -13.62 10.43
C ARG A 136 15.07 -12.60 9.31
N ALA A 137 16.25 -12.00 9.15
CA ALA A 137 16.65 -11.42 7.87
C ALA A 137 16.70 -12.59 6.87
N GLY A 138 15.80 -12.62 5.90
CA GLY A 138 15.72 -13.70 4.94
C GLY A 138 17.11 -13.99 4.36
N LEU A 139 17.57 -15.26 4.44
CA LEU A 139 18.77 -15.70 3.74
C LEU A 139 18.65 -15.28 2.27
N SER A 140 19.74 -14.75 1.72
CA SER A 140 19.80 -14.30 0.33
C SER A 140 19.19 -15.38 -0.58
N GLN A 141 18.11 -15.06 -1.28
CA GLN A 141 17.33 -16.00 -2.08
C GLN A 141 18.10 -16.61 -3.27
N HIS A 142 19.36 -16.17 -3.48
CA HIS A 142 20.17 -16.56 -4.63
C HIS A 142 20.63 -18.04 -4.61
N HIS A 143 20.61 -18.69 -3.44
CA HIS A 143 21.09 -20.07 -3.28
C HIS A 143 20.03 -21.09 -2.87
N LEU A 144 18.74 -20.70 -2.82
CA LEU A 144 17.67 -21.59 -2.34
C LEU A 144 16.86 -22.17 -3.50
N ASN A 145 16.57 -23.47 -3.43
CA ASN A 145 15.62 -24.11 -4.34
C ASN A 145 14.17 -23.69 -4.03
N LYS A 146 13.22 -24.00 -4.92
CA LYS A 146 11.82 -23.57 -4.81
C LYS A 146 11.16 -24.01 -3.48
N ARG A 147 11.47 -25.22 -3.00
CA ARG A 147 10.92 -25.80 -1.77
C ARG A 147 11.50 -25.11 -0.52
N GLN A 148 12.79 -24.84 -0.50
CA GLN A 148 13.46 -24.09 0.57
C GLN A 148 12.99 -22.63 0.65
N ARG A 149 12.65 -21.99 -0.50
CA ARG A 149 12.05 -20.66 -0.51
C ARG A 149 10.67 -20.63 0.14
N GLN A 150 9.87 -21.67 -0.06
CA GLN A 150 8.55 -21.78 0.57
C GLN A 150 8.67 -21.98 2.09
N THR A 151 9.54 -22.87 2.54
CA THR A 151 9.78 -23.13 3.98
C THR A 151 10.35 -21.89 4.69
N ASN A 152 11.33 -21.20 4.07
CA ASN A 152 11.89 -19.96 4.63
C ASN A 152 10.89 -18.80 4.71
N LEU A 153 9.85 -18.80 3.89
CA LEU A 153 8.80 -17.79 3.94
C LEU A 153 7.77 -18.07 5.04
N ILE A 154 7.49 -19.34 5.34
CA ILE A 154 6.56 -19.73 6.41
C ILE A 154 7.07 -19.27 7.78
N GLU A 155 8.38 -19.34 8.02
CA GLU A 155 9.01 -18.89 9.27
C GLU A 155 9.47 -17.41 9.24
N ALA A 156 9.15 -16.66 8.18
CA ALA A 156 9.65 -15.30 8.02
C ALA A 156 8.99 -14.29 8.96
N PHE A 157 7.82 -14.61 9.47
CA PHE A 157 7.02 -13.73 10.33
C PHE A 157 6.57 -14.48 11.58
N GLN A 158 6.50 -13.73 12.67
CA GLN A 158 5.72 -14.06 13.86
C GLN A 158 4.71 -12.94 14.12
N ALA A 159 3.59 -13.29 14.72
CA ALA A 159 2.57 -12.33 15.09
C ALA A 159 2.37 -12.31 16.61
N TYR A 160 2.03 -11.14 17.14
CA TYR A 160 1.59 -11.03 18.52
C TYR A 160 0.22 -11.71 18.68
N PRO A 161 0.00 -12.46 19.78
CA PRO A 161 -1.27 -13.14 20.01
C PRO A 161 -2.44 -12.16 20.03
N LEU A 162 -3.59 -12.63 19.58
CA LEU A 162 -4.85 -11.89 19.71
C LEU A 162 -5.21 -11.76 21.20
N ASP A 163 -5.33 -10.52 21.66
CA ASP A 163 -5.93 -10.27 22.97
C ASP A 163 -7.44 -10.54 22.93
N ARG A 164 -7.97 -11.14 23.99
CA ARG A 164 -9.40 -11.55 24.08
C ARG A 164 -10.38 -10.40 23.86
N GLN A 165 -9.95 -9.16 24.08
CA GLN A 165 -10.76 -7.96 23.83
C GLN A 165 -10.80 -7.54 22.33
N GLY A 166 -9.90 -8.03 21.49
CA GLY A 166 -9.80 -7.70 20.05
C GLY A 166 -10.47 -8.70 19.10
N ALA A 167 -11.22 -9.66 19.60
CA ALA A 167 -11.70 -10.85 18.88
C ALA A 167 -12.59 -10.59 17.64
N HIS A 168 -13.03 -9.36 17.38
CA HIS A 168 -13.98 -9.05 16.30
C HIS A 168 -13.42 -8.17 15.19
N SER A 169 -12.12 -7.91 15.17
CA SER A 169 -11.50 -7.05 14.16
C SER A 169 -11.07 -7.84 12.94
N SER A 170 -11.46 -7.39 11.76
CA SER A 170 -11.01 -7.94 10.48
C SER A 170 -9.64 -7.37 10.13
N VAL A 171 -8.59 -8.19 10.12
CA VAL A 171 -7.24 -7.77 9.75
C VAL A 171 -7.12 -7.64 8.23
N TRP A 172 -6.64 -6.48 7.80
CA TRP A 172 -6.25 -6.23 6.40
C TRP A 172 -4.74 -5.99 6.33
N LEU A 173 -4.05 -6.88 5.62
CA LEU A 173 -2.63 -6.73 5.35
C LEU A 173 -2.38 -5.55 4.41
N LEU A 174 -1.26 -4.85 4.61
CA LEU A 174 -0.81 -3.78 3.72
C LEU A 174 0.59 -4.08 3.18
N ASP A 175 0.72 -3.94 1.85
CA ASP A 175 2.01 -3.95 1.16
C ASP A 175 2.00 -2.86 0.08
N ASP A 176 3.14 -2.52 -0.51
CA ASP A 176 3.19 -1.60 -1.64
C ASP A 176 2.85 -2.30 -2.96
N ILE A 177 3.32 -3.54 -3.14
CA ILE A 177 3.17 -4.29 -4.39
C ILE A 177 2.86 -5.77 -4.10
N LEU A 178 1.78 -6.26 -4.65
CA LEU A 178 1.47 -7.68 -4.67
C LEU A 178 2.07 -8.34 -5.93
N THR A 179 3.11 -9.14 -5.75
CA THR A 179 3.74 -9.92 -6.85
C THR A 179 3.19 -11.35 -6.90
N THR A 180 3.90 -12.33 -6.38
CA THR A 180 3.43 -13.72 -6.27
C THR A 180 2.46 -13.93 -5.10
N GLY A 181 2.49 -13.04 -4.11
CA GLY A 181 1.74 -13.12 -2.88
C GLY A 181 2.38 -14.00 -1.80
N SER A 182 3.57 -14.54 -2.05
CA SER A 182 4.24 -15.41 -1.07
C SER A 182 4.47 -14.72 0.28
N THR A 183 4.86 -13.43 0.27
CA THR A 183 5.02 -12.61 1.48
C THR A 183 3.68 -12.42 2.21
N ALA A 184 2.63 -12.13 1.46
CA ALA A 184 1.30 -11.93 2.02
C ALA A 184 0.73 -13.23 2.63
N LEU A 185 0.96 -14.38 1.99
CA LEU A 185 0.57 -15.69 2.53
C LEU A 185 1.33 -16.03 3.82
N ALA A 186 2.63 -15.77 3.87
CA ALA A 186 3.41 -16.00 5.09
C ALA A 186 2.97 -15.10 6.25
N ALA A 187 2.68 -13.83 5.96
CA ALA A 187 2.13 -12.89 6.94
C ALA A 187 0.75 -13.32 7.43
N ARG A 188 -0.12 -13.76 6.51
CA ARG A 188 -1.44 -14.30 6.84
C ARG A 188 -1.33 -15.52 7.75
N GLN A 189 -0.48 -16.50 7.41
CA GLN A 189 -0.29 -17.70 8.23
C GLN A 189 0.18 -17.37 9.65
N ALA A 190 1.12 -16.44 9.81
CA ALA A 190 1.59 -16.02 11.12
C ALA A 190 0.45 -15.38 11.95
N LEU A 191 -0.36 -14.51 11.35
CA LEU A 191 -1.49 -13.87 12.01
C LEU A 191 -2.59 -14.87 12.39
N GLU A 192 -2.94 -15.78 11.48
CA GLU A 192 -3.97 -16.82 11.73
C GLU A 192 -3.51 -17.81 12.82
N ALA A 193 -2.22 -18.17 12.85
CA ALA A 193 -1.64 -18.98 13.92
C ALA A 193 -1.68 -18.27 15.29
N ALA A 194 -1.66 -16.94 15.31
CA ALA A 194 -1.80 -16.12 16.51
C ALA A 194 -3.26 -15.80 16.88
N GLY A 195 -4.23 -16.35 16.14
CA GLY A 195 -5.67 -16.22 16.40
C GLY A 195 -6.36 -15.07 15.67
N HIS A 196 -5.69 -14.31 14.82
CA HIS A 196 -6.29 -13.22 14.07
C HIS A 196 -7.01 -13.72 12.80
N HIS A 197 -8.10 -13.06 12.42
CA HIS A 197 -8.79 -13.31 11.15
C HIS A 197 -8.30 -12.34 10.07
N VAL A 198 -7.64 -12.85 9.01
CA VAL A 198 -7.14 -12.04 7.89
C VAL A 198 -8.17 -12.01 6.76
N ALA A 199 -8.80 -10.86 6.56
CA ALA A 199 -9.83 -10.65 5.54
C ALA A 199 -9.24 -10.45 4.13
N GLY A 200 -8.04 -9.86 4.03
CA GLY A 200 -7.42 -9.64 2.73
C GLY A 200 -6.16 -8.79 2.78
N LEU A 201 -5.71 -8.36 1.60
CA LEU A 201 -4.54 -7.51 1.39
C LEU A 201 -4.92 -6.28 0.56
N ILE A 202 -4.35 -5.14 0.94
CA ILE A 202 -4.43 -3.89 0.17
C ILE A 202 -3.03 -3.51 -0.29
N CYS A 203 -2.90 -3.07 -1.55
CA CYS A 203 -1.64 -2.58 -2.10
C CYS A 203 -1.85 -1.50 -3.17
N LEU A 204 -0.79 -0.80 -3.55
CA LEU A 204 -0.83 0.18 -4.64
C LEU A 204 -0.67 -0.49 -6.02
N GLY A 205 0.09 -1.58 -6.10
CA GLY A 205 0.36 -2.23 -7.37
C GLY A 205 0.18 -3.75 -7.35
N ARG A 206 -0.44 -4.30 -8.39
CA ARG A 206 -0.51 -5.74 -8.64
C ARG A 206 0.33 -6.11 -9.86
N THR A 207 1.31 -6.97 -9.72
CA THR A 207 2.05 -7.50 -10.88
C THR A 207 1.09 -8.28 -11.77
N PRO A 208 0.97 -7.95 -13.07
CA PRO A 208 0.15 -8.71 -13.99
C PRO A 208 0.53 -10.20 -13.98
N ALA A 209 -0.46 -11.07 -14.09
CA ALA A 209 -0.19 -12.49 -14.28
C ALA A 209 0.63 -12.65 -15.57
N ARG A 210 1.71 -13.43 -15.53
CA ARG A 210 2.40 -13.83 -16.77
C ARG A 210 1.43 -14.68 -17.58
N GLU A 211 1.01 -14.20 -18.73
CA GLU A 211 0.38 -15.06 -19.72
C GLU A 211 1.35 -16.22 -19.98
N ARG A 212 0.92 -17.43 -19.67
CA ARG A 212 1.65 -18.61 -20.12
C ARG A 212 1.53 -18.60 -21.63
N ARG A 213 2.59 -18.25 -22.32
CA ARG A 213 2.69 -18.54 -23.74
C ARG A 213 2.50 -20.06 -23.88
N ARG A 214 1.37 -20.42 -24.48
CA ARG A 214 1.07 -21.81 -24.90
C ARG A 214 1.96 -22.13 -26.09
#